data_e573420f729af5992cb4a728fee77105
#
_entry.id   e573420f729af5992cb4a728fee77105
#
_cell.length_a   1.000
_cell.length_b   1.000
_cell.length_c   1.000
_cell.angle_alpha   90.00
_cell.angle_beta   90.00
_cell.angle_gamma   90.00
#
_symmetry.space_group_name_H-M   'P 1'
#
loop_
_entity.id
_entity.type
_entity.pdbx_description
1 polymer ?
#
loop_
_entity_poly.entity_id
_entity_poly.type
_entity_poly.pdbx_seq_one_letter_code
_entity_poly.pdbx_strand_id
1 'polypeptide(L)'
;MKISIITATYNSAATLSDTLDSILRQTYQDYEVIIQDGMSTDDTLAIARSYESRFGGRLKIFSEKDNGLYDAMNRGIGHATGDVVGILNSDDFYADNDVLRIIHDTMATEQVDCVYGNLKYVLQGDTSVVVRHWQGSQYSEGAFCKGWHPAHPTFYVRKKCLDRYGAFDTSFAVSADFELMLRLIEKYRISNCYIDHCLVMMREGGESNGKLSNIIKGNRNIMRAFRKNGIQVSMFYPVRRLLPKIIERIRNYKFR
;
A
#
# COMPACT_ATOMS: atom_id res chain seq x y z
N MET A 1 -20.03 6.34 1.17
CA MET A 1 -18.68 6.84 0.79
C MET A 1 -18.00 5.74 0.00
N LYS A 2 -17.94 5.89 -1.30
CA LYS A 2 -17.41 4.85 -2.20
C LYS A 2 -15.89 4.72 -2.07
N ILE A 3 -15.41 3.47 -2.01
CA ILE A 3 -13.98 3.16 -1.92
C ILE A 3 -13.50 2.63 -3.28
N SER A 4 -12.47 3.23 -3.87
CA SER A 4 -11.76 2.72 -5.05
C SER A 4 -10.53 1.94 -4.62
N ILE A 5 -10.48 0.67 -4.97
CA ILE A 5 -9.34 -0.23 -4.73
C ILE A 5 -8.56 -0.34 -6.03
N ILE A 6 -7.31 0.10 -6.01
CA ILE A 6 -6.42 0.05 -7.17
C ILE A 6 -5.49 -1.15 -7.03
N THR A 7 -5.47 -2.00 -8.04
CA THR A 7 -4.55 -3.15 -8.14
C THR A 7 -3.73 -3.03 -9.42
N ALA A 8 -2.47 -2.63 -9.30
CA ALA A 8 -1.53 -2.67 -10.41
C ALA A 8 -1.07 -4.11 -10.63
N THR A 9 -1.08 -4.57 -11.89
CA THR A 9 -0.70 -5.95 -12.24
C THR A 9 0.35 -5.97 -13.35
N TYR A 10 1.32 -6.87 -13.22
CA TYR A 10 2.23 -7.26 -14.28
C TYR A 10 2.70 -8.69 -14.04
N ASN A 11 2.27 -9.64 -14.89
CA ASN A 11 2.55 -11.07 -14.76
C ASN A 11 2.21 -11.60 -13.36
N SER A 12 0.96 -11.36 -12.92
CA SER A 12 0.46 -11.66 -11.57
C SER A 12 -0.48 -12.87 -11.53
N ALA A 13 -0.48 -13.73 -12.55
CA ALA A 13 -1.41 -14.87 -12.66
C ALA A 13 -1.41 -15.79 -11.44
N ALA A 14 -0.27 -15.95 -10.78
CA ALA A 14 -0.13 -16.86 -9.64
C ALA A 14 -0.87 -16.39 -8.38
N THR A 15 -1.16 -15.09 -8.22
CA THR A 15 -1.63 -14.51 -6.95
C THR A 15 -2.90 -13.69 -7.08
N LEU A 16 -3.20 -13.17 -8.27
CA LEU A 16 -4.31 -12.23 -8.49
C LEU A 16 -5.67 -12.78 -8.03
N SER A 17 -5.91 -14.08 -8.17
CA SER A 17 -7.16 -14.71 -7.72
C SER A 17 -7.39 -14.54 -6.23
N ASP A 18 -6.36 -14.72 -5.40
CA ASP A 18 -6.47 -14.57 -3.95
C ASP A 18 -6.79 -13.12 -3.56
N THR A 19 -6.15 -12.15 -4.26
CA THR A 19 -6.42 -10.73 -4.10
C THR A 19 -7.89 -10.43 -4.40
N LEU A 20 -8.39 -10.85 -5.56
CA LEU A 20 -9.76 -10.59 -6.00
C LEU A 20 -10.80 -11.30 -5.12
N ASP A 21 -10.54 -12.53 -4.70
CA ASP A 21 -11.41 -13.27 -3.78
C ASP A 21 -11.48 -12.57 -2.40
N SER A 22 -10.38 -12.00 -1.91
CA SER A 22 -10.37 -11.26 -0.66
C SER A 22 -11.23 -9.99 -0.71
N ILE A 23 -11.27 -9.33 -1.87
CA ILE A 23 -12.12 -8.16 -2.11
C ILE A 23 -13.58 -8.56 -2.22
N LEU A 24 -13.89 -9.64 -2.94
CA LEU A 24 -15.27 -10.13 -3.10
C LEU A 24 -15.92 -10.53 -1.78
N ARG A 25 -15.14 -11.01 -0.82
CA ARG A 25 -15.63 -11.41 0.51
C ARG A 25 -15.92 -10.23 1.45
N GLN A 26 -15.60 -8.99 1.06
CA GLN A 26 -15.81 -7.83 1.93
C GLN A 26 -17.29 -7.59 2.21
N THR A 27 -17.63 -7.31 3.46
CA THR A 27 -19.01 -7.02 3.90
C THR A 27 -19.48 -5.64 3.45
N TYR A 28 -18.58 -4.67 3.31
CA TYR A 28 -18.89 -3.35 2.74
C TYR A 28 -18.98 -3.45 1.23
N GLN A 29 -20.10 -2.98 0.62
CA GLN A 29 -20.38 -3.21 -0.79
C GLN A 29 -20.28 -1.96 -1.69
N ASP A 30 -20.16 -0.74 -1.12
CA ASP A 30 -19.99 0.50 -1.89
C ASP A 30 -18.53 0.72 -2.25
N TYR A 31 -18.00 -0.16 -3.11
CA TYR A 31 -16.64 -0.08 -3.63
C TYR A 31 -16.59 -0.35 -5.14
N GLU A 32 -15.49 0.03 -5.75
CA GLU A 32 -15.05 -0.42 -7.08
C GLU A 32 -13.62 -0.94 -7.02
N VAL A 33 -13.30 -1.83 -7.94
CA VAL A 33 -11.96 -2.36 -8.15
C VAL A 33 -11.46 -1.92 -9.51
N ILE A 34 -10.24 -1.39 -9.56
CA ILE A 34 -9.59 -0.95 -10.78
C ILE A 34 -8.30 -1.77 -10.92
N ILE A 35 -8.29 -2.69 -11.88
CA ILE A 35 -7.08 -3.37 -12.29
C ILE A 35 -6.41 -2.51 -13.37
N GLN A 36 -5.18 -2.11 -13.09
CA GLN A 36 -4.30 -1.45 -14.04
C GLN A 36 -3.18 -2.40 -14.41
N ASP A 37 -3.29 -3.01 -15.58
CA ASP A 37 -2.35 -4.02 -16.07
C ASP A 37 -1.29 -3.39 -16.99
N GLY A 38 -0.03 -3.70 -16.72
CA GLY A 38 1.15 -3.22 -17.44
C GLY A 38 1.49 -4.04 -18.71
N MET A 39 0.48 -4.54 -19.46
CA MET A 39 0.65 -5.43 -20.62
C MET A 39 1.23 -6.80 -20.21
N SER A 40 0.59 -7.46 -19.27
CA SER A 40 0.95 -8.83 -18.86
C SER A 40 0.95 -9.81 -20.04
N THR A 41 1.89 -10.72 -20.03
CA THR A 41 2.07 -11.76 -21.07
C THR A 41 1.68 -13.16 -20.60
N ASP A 42 1.34 -13.30 -19.32
CA ASP A 42 0.81 -14.53 -18.70
C ASP A 42 -0.74 -14.47 -18.63
N ASP A 43 -1.34 -15.38 -17.88
CA ASP A 43 -2.80 -15.47 -17.74
C ASP A 43 -3.44 -14.38 -16.87
N THR A 44 -2.70 -13.35 -16.43
CA THR A 44 -3.20 -12.27 -15.54
C THR A 44 -4.51 -11.66 -16.05
N LEU A 45 -4.56 -11.25 -17.32
CA LEU A 45 -5.76 -10.63 -17.90
C LEU A 45 -6.92 -11.62 -18.06
N ALA A 46 -6.65 -12.87 -18.40
CA ALA A 46 -7.67 -13.91 -18.49
C ALA A 46 -8.31 -14.15 -17.11
N ILE A 47 -7.49 -14.24 -16.07
CA ILE A 47 -7.95 -14.36 -14.68
C ILE A 47 -8.79 -13.12 -14.30
N ALA A 48 -8.27 -11.90 -14.50
CA ALA A 48 -9.01 -10.69 -14.15
C ALA A 48 -10.40 -10.64 -14.78
N ARG A 49 -10.52 -10.95 -16.08
CA ARG A 49 -11.78 -10.96 -16.82
C ARG A 49 -12.75 -12.04 -16.32
N SER A 50 -12.25 -13.17 -15.87
CA SER A 50 -13.10 -14.26 -15.31
C SER A 50 -13.85 -13.81 -14.04
N TYR A 51 -13.40 -12.75 -13.37
CA TYR A 51 -14.04 -12.18 -12.18
C TYR A 51 -15.09 -11.10 -12.49
N GLU A 52 -15.18 -10.57 -13.71
CA GLU A 52 -16.09 -9.44 -14.04
C GLU A 52 -17.54 -9.70 -13.64
N SER A 53 -18.07 -10.90 -13.95
CA SER A 53 -19.44 -11.27 -13.60
C SER A 53 -19.67 -11.33 -12.08
N ARG A 54 -18.68 -11.82 -11.32
CA ARG A 54 -18.74 -11.95 -9.86
C ARG A 54 -18.76 -10.58 -9.16
N PHE A 55 -18.09 -9.58 -9.74
CA PHE A 55 -18.09 -8.21 -9.22
C PHE A 55 -19.33 -7.41 -9.59
N GLY A 56 -20.19 -7.86 -10.50
CA GLY A 56 -21.45 -7.21 -10.83
C GLY A 56 -21.27 -5.75 -11.29
N GLY A 57 -20.30 -5.48 -12.17
CA GLY A 57 -20.01 -4.15 -12.72
C GLY A 57 -19.09 -3.27 -11.84
N ARG A 58 -18.65 -3.75 -10.67
CA ARG A 58 -17.73 -3.01 -9.79
C ARG A 58 -16.25 -3.19 -10.19
N LEU A 59 -15.91 -4.12 -11.07
CA LEU A 59 -14.55 -4.36 -11.57
C LEU A 59 -14.37 -3.65 -12.91
N LYS A 60 -13.31 -2.86 -13.01
CA LYS A 60 -12.85 -2.21 -14.24
C LYS A 60 -11.43 -2.67 -14.53
N ILE A 61 -11.15 -3.06 -15.77
CA ILE A 61 -9.86 -3.58 -16.20
C ILE A 61 -9.32 -2.68 -17.30
N PHE A 62 -8.13 -2.14 -17.08
CA PHE A 62 -7.37 -1.38 -18.06
C PHE A 62 -6.03 -2.07 -18.28
N SER A 63 -5.64 -2.27 -19.55
CA SER A 63 -4.35 -2.86 -19.90
C SER A 63 -3.65 -1.98 -20.90
N GLU A 64 -2.54 -1.40 -20.49
CA GLU A 64 -1.72 -0.51 -21.30
C GLU A 64 -0.28 -0.48 -20.77
N LYS A 65 0.66 -0.20 -21.66
CA LYS A 65 2.08 -0.12 -21.28
C LYS A 65 2.28 1.03 -20.28
N ASP A 66 2.92 0.75 -19.18
CA ASP A 66 3.32 1.72 -18.17
C ASP A 66 4.85 1.89 -18.07
N ASN A 67 5.28 2.85 -17.24
CA ASN A 67 6.67 3.12 -16.92
C ASN A 67 7.06 2.60 -15.51
N GLY A 68 6.41 1.53 -15.06
CA GLY A 68 6.62 0.87 -13.77
C GLY A 68 5.47 1.06 -12.78
N LEU A 69 5.57 0.37 -11.64
CA LEU A 69 4.52 0.18 -10.65
C LEU A 69 3.78 1.48 -10.27
N TYR A 70 4.49 2.56 -9.97
CA TYR A 70 3.86 3.81 -9.52
C TYR A 70 3.18 4.58 -10.65
N ASP A 71 3.62 4.39 -11.92
CA ASP A 71 2.90 4.91 -13.08
C ASP A 71 1.58 4.15 -13.29
N ALA A 72 1.62 2.82 -13.20
CA ALA A 72 0.40 1.99 -13.21
C ALA A 72 -0.57 2.38 -12.10
N MET A 73 -0.09 2.53 -10.85
CA MET A 73 -0.93 2.99 -9.74
C MET A 73 -1.56 4.36 -10.01
N ASN A 74 -0.80 5.32 -10.55
CA ASN A 74 -1.32 6.65 -10.90
C ASN A 74 -2.40 6.61 -11.97
N ARG A 75 -2.23 5.78 -12.99
CA ARG A 75 -3.26 5.57 -14.03
C ARG A 75 -4.51 4.97 -13.41
N GLY A 76 -4.38 3.94 -12.57
CA GLY A 76 -5.49 3.37 -11.82
C GLY A 76 -6.20 4.42 -10.94
N ILE A 77 -5.47 5.29 -10.25
CA ILE A 77 -6.03 6.41 -9.47
C ILE A 77 -6.80 7.38 -10.39
N GLY A 78 -6.30 7.62 -11.60
CA GLY A 78 -6.98 8.47 -12.60
C GLY A 78 -8.35 7.92 -13.03
N HIS A 79 -8.54 6.60 -12.99
CA HIS A 79 -9.81 5.95 -13.28
C HIS A 79 -10.75 5.84 -12.06
N ALA A 80 -10.27 6.17 -10.86
CA ALA A 80 -11.04 6.08 -9.63
C ALA A 80 -12.18 7.09 -9.57
N THR A 81 -13.37 6.62 -9.24
CA THR A 81 -14.58 7.45 -9.07
C THR A 81 -15.08 7.49 -7.63
N GLY A 82 -14.42 6.76 -6.72
CA GLY A 82 -14.78 6.75 -5.30
C GLY A 82 -14.24 7.96 -4.54
N ASP A 83 -14.80 8.17 -3.36
CA ASP A 83 -14.41 9.24 -2.44
C ASP A 83 -13.05 8.98 -1.78
N VAL A 84 -12.71 7.71 -1.65
CA VAL A 84 -11.49 7.20 -0.99
C VAL A 84 -10.76 6.24 -1.92
N VAL A 85 -9.44 6.32 -1.91
CA VAL A 85 -8.56 5.47 -2.71
C VAL A 85 -7.66 4.67 -1.77
N GLY A 86 -7.54 3.37 -2.02
CA GLY A 86 -6.56 2.47 -1.42
C GLY A 86 -5.86 1.65 -2.49
N ILE A 87 -4.64 1.22 -2.21
CA ILE A 87 -3.87 0.33 -3.07
C ILE A 87 -3.83 -1.05 -2.44
N LEU A 88 -4.24 -2.06 -3.19
CA LEU A 88 -4.03 -3.47 -2.82
C LEU A 88 -3.23 -4.13 -3.93
N ASN A 89 -2.00 -4.52 -3.64
CA ASN A 89 -1.14 -5.13 -4.66
C ASN A 89 -1.70 -6.49 -5.12
N SER A 90 -1.34 -6.92 -6.30
CA SER A 90 -1.85 -8.15 -6.94
C SER A 90 -1.37 -9.45 -6.28
N ASP A 91 -0.48 -9.37 -5.31
CA ASP A 91 0.02 -10.48 -4.50
C ASP A 91 -0.39 -10.38 -3.02
N ASP A 92 -1.10 -9.31 -2.62
CA ASP A 92 -1.59 -9.08 -1.26
C ASP A 92 -3.10 -9.35 -1.17
N PHE A 93 -3.61 -9.51 0.05
CA PHE A 93 -5.04 -9.72 0.28
C PHE A 93 -5.50 -9.14 1.62
N TYR A 94 -6.80 -8.83 1.74
CA TYR A 94 -7.38 -8.36 3.01
C TYR A 94 -7.34 -9.44 4.07
N ALA A 95 -7.07 -9.02 5.31
CA ALA A 95 -6.88 -9.93 6.43
C ALA A 95 -8.18 -10.63 6.86
N ASP A 96 -9.32 -9.96 6.66
CA ASP A 96 -10.66 -10.50 6.93
C ASP A 96 -11.74 -9.83 6.06
N ASN A 97 -13.00 -10.18 6.30
CA ASN A 97 -14.12 -9.72 5.47
C ASN A 97 -14.64 -8.32 5.85
N ASP A 98 -14.17 -7.73 6.94
CA ASP A 98 -14.68 -6.45 7.47
C ASP A 98 -13.73 -5.26 7.24
N VAL A 99 -12.60 -5.49 6.59
CA VAL A 99 -11.57 -4.45 6.38
C VAL A 99 -12.13 -3.18 5.76
N LEU A 100 -12.86 -3.28 4.64
CA LEU A 100 -13.43 -2.11 3.98
C LEU A 100 -14.49 -1.42 4.83
N ARG A 101 -15.27 -2.18 5.62
CA ARG A 101 -16.25 -1.62 6.55
C ARG A 101 -15.56 -0.85 7.67
N ILE A 102 -14.53 -1.42 8.27
CA ILE A 102 -13.73 -0.77 9.33
C ILE A 102 -13.10 0.54 8.80
N ILE A 103 -12.55 0.53 7.60
CA ILE A 103 -12.01 1.73 6.94
C ILE A 103 -13.10 2.79 6.75
N HIS A 104 -14.25 2.39 6.18
CA HIS A 104 -15.38 3.28 5.97
C HIS A 104 -15.86 3.91 7.29
N ASP A 105 -16.14 3.08 8.29
CA ASP A 105 -16.71 3.51 9.57
C ASP A 105 -15.76 4.44 10.32
N THR A 106 -14.46 4.11 10.34
CA THR A 106 -13.43 4.97 10.95
C THR A 106 -13.36 6.33 10.25
N MET A 107 -13.28 6.36 8.90
CA MET A 107 -13.21 7.63 8.16
C MET A 107 -14.49 8.47 8.29
N ALA A 108 -15.65 7.83 8.43
CA ALA A 108 -16.94 8.52 8.60
C ALA A 108 -17.08 9.09 10.02
N THR A 109 -16.69 8.32 11.04
CA THR A 109 -16.81 8.72 12.45
C THR A 109 -15.78 9.79 12.82
N GLU A 110 -14.51 9.56 12.48
CA GLU A 110 -13.41 10.47 12.81
C GLU A 110 -13.31 11.68 11.85
N GLN A 111 -14.06 11.66 10.76
CA GLN A 111 -14.06 12.70 9.71
C GLN A 111 -12.65 13.04 9.16
N VAL A 112 -11.78 12.04 9.09
CA VAL A 112 -10.39 12.20 8.68
C VAL A 112 -10.20 12.09 7.17
N ASP A 113 -9.07 12.60 6.69
CA ASP A 113 -8.67 12.55 5.28
C ASP A 113 -7.96 11.24 4.91
N CYS A 114 -7.33 10.57 5.86
CA CYS A 114 -6.75 9.24 5.63
C CYS A 114 -6.79 8.36 6.87
N VAL A 115 -6.74 7.05 6.63
CA VAL A 115 -6.57 6.01 7.65
C VAL A 115 -5.48 5.04 7.23
N TYR A 116 -4.92 4.34 8.20
CA TYR A 116 -3.94 3.26 8.00
C TYR A 116 -3.99 2.32 9.21
N GLY A 117 -3.53 1.09 9.02
CA GLY A 117 -3.61 0.07 10.05
C GLY A 117 -2.40 -0.84 10.11
N ASN A 118 -2.58 -2.00 10.73
CA ASN A 118 -1.57 -3.04 10.85
C ASN A 118 -1.51 -3.90 9.59
N LEU A 119 -0.36 -4.56 9.40
CA LEU A 119 -0.10 -5.47 8.31
C LEU A 119 0.62 -6.72 8.84
N LYS A 120 0.31 -7.88 8.29
CA LYS A 120 1.08 -9.10 8.54
C LYS A 120 1.77 -9.56 7.26
N TYR A 121 3.03 -10.00 7.40
CA TYR A 121 3.71 -10.69 6.32
C TYR A 121 3.46 -12.19 6.43
N VAL A 122 3.18 -12.84 5.30
CA VAL A 122 2.94 -14.28 5.19
C VAL A 122 3.90 -14.92 4.20
N LEU A 123 4.15 -16.21 4.34
CA LEU A 123 4.97 -16.95 3.37
C LEU A 123 4.27 -16.98 2.00
N GLN A 124 5.05 -16.85 0.93
CA GLN A 124 4.52 -16.88 -0.44
C GLN A 124 3.85 -18.22 -0.78
N GLY A 125 4.42 -19.33 -0.34
CA GLY A 125 3.92 -20.69 -0.63
C GLY A 125 2.86 -21.20 0.34
N ASP A 126 2.74 -20.58 1.54
CA ASP A 126 1.76 -20.93 2.55
C ASP A 126 1.31 -19.68 3.32
N THR A 127 0.23 -19.07 2.86
CA THR A 127 -0.29 -17.83 3.43
C THR A 127 -0.90 -17.97 4.82
N SER A 128 -1.03 -19.18 5.35
CA SER A 128 -1.44 -19.43 6.74
C SER A 128 -0.30 -19.14 7.75
N VAL A 129 0.94 -19.13 7.27
CA VAL A 129 2.14 -18.90 8.10
C VAL A 129 2.50 -17.43 8.13
N VAL A 130 2.26 -16.80 9.28
CA VAL A 130 2.67 -15.41 9.52
C VAL A 130 4.13 -15.37 9.94
N VAL A 131 4.95 -14.65 9.17
CA VAL A 131 6.41 -14.54 9.40
C VAL A 131 6.81 -13.23 10.11
N ARG A 132 5.95 -12.21 10.01
CA ARG A 132 6.21 -10.91 10.63
C ARG A 132 4.93 -10.11 10.83
N HIS A 133 4.87 -9.38 11.95
CA HIS A 133 3.82 -8.37 12.19
C HIS A 133 4.39 -6.97 12.00
N TRP A 134 3.69 -6.13 11.28
CA TRP A 134 3.92 -4.69 11.25
C TRP A 134 2.82 -4.02 12.07
N GLN A 135 3.12 -3.79 13.34
CA GLN A 135 2.25 -3.02 14.23
C GLN A 135 2.45 -1.53 13.93
N GLY A 136 1.36 -0.85 13.57
CA GLY A 136 1.32 0.60 13.42
C GLY A 136 1.15 1.33 14.75
N SER A 137 1.02 2.64 14.67
CA SER A 137 0.62 3.49 15.80
C SER A 137 0.07 4.81 15.28
N GLN A 138 -0.67 5.55 16.11
CA GLN A 138 -1.15 6.88 15.75
C GLN A 138 0.03 7.81 15.43
N TYR A 139 -0.11 8.57 14.35
CA TYR A 139 0.87 9.57 13.95
C TYR A 139 1.04 10.64 15.03
N SER A 140 2.27 11.04 15.24
CA SER A 140 2.62 12.25 15.99
C SER A 140 3.57 13.12 15.15
N GLU A 141 3.51 14.43 15.32
CA GLU A 141 4.34 15.37 14.56
C GLU A 141 5.83 15.01 14.65
N GLY A 142 6.50 14.98 13.49
CA GLY A 142 7.90 14.61 13.39
C GLY A 142 8.18 13.10 13.47
N ALA A 143 7.16 12.23 13.49
CA ALA A 143 7.33 10.78 13.58
C ALA A 143 8.11 10.23 12.39
N PHE A 144 7.86 10.75 11.18
CA PHE A 144 8.62 10.36 9.98
C PHE A 144 10.12 10.58 10.15
N CYS A 145 10.54 11.70 10.77
CA CYS A 145 11.95 11.99 11.05
C CYS A 145 12.58 11.04 12.09
N LYS A 146 11.75 10.30 12.83
CA LYS A 146 12.19 9.28 13.80
C LYS A 146 12.18 7.86 13.24
N GLY A 147 11.79 7.69 11.96
CA GLY A 147 11.75 6.40 11.27
C GLY A 147 10.38 5.72 11.23
N TRP A 148 9.36 6.34 11.81
CA TRP A 148 7.98 5.87 11.73
C TRP A 148 7.38 6.20 10.36
N HIS A 149 6.55 5.32 9.84
CA HIS A 149 5.64 5.56 8.71
C HIS A 149 4.56 4.46 8.71
N PRO A 150 3.37 4.72 8.12
CA PRO A 150 2.37 3.68 7.93
C PRO A 150 2.87 2.56 7.01
N ALA A 151 2.28 1.38 7.10
CA ALA A 151 2.41 0.34 6.10
C ALA A 151 1.62 0.74 4.85
N HIS A 152 2.29 0.94 3.72
CA HIS A 152 1.67 1.47 2.49
C HIS A 152 0.41 0.70 2.05
N PRO A 153 0.35 -0.66 2.03
CA PRO A 153 -0.85 -1.36 1.59
C PRO A 153 -2.08 -1.14 2.47
N THR A 154 -1.89 -0.58 3.68
CA THR A 154 -2.98 -0.26 4.61
C THR A 154 -3.45 1.20 4.54
N PHE A 155 -2.82 2.01 3.68
CA PHE A 155 -3.07 3.44 3.59
C PHE A 155 -4.24 3.76 2.65
N TYR A 156 -5.33 4.27 3.22
CA TYR A 156 -6.51 4.73 2.50
C TYR A 156 -6.66 6.24 2.66
N VAL A 157 -6.86 6.95 1.57
CA VAL A 157 -6.88 8.41 1.56
C VAL A 157 -8.03 8.96 0.73
N ARG A 158 -8.64 10.05 1.15
CA ARG A 158 -9.65 10.74 0.35
C ARG A 158 -9.07 11.18 -0.98
N LYS A 159 -9.78 10.86 -2.07
CA LYS A 159 -9.37 11.20 -3.43
C LYS A 159 -9.08 12.68 -3.60
N LYS A 160 -9.87 13.58 -2.97
CA LYS A 160 -9.62 15.03 -2.96
C LYS A 160 -8.21 15.43 -2.51
N CYS A 161 -7.58 14.63 -1.61
CA CYS A 161 -6.20 14.89 -1.16
C CYS A 161 -5.18 14.55 -2.25
N LEU A 162 -5.40 13.45 -2.98
CA LEU A 162 -4.57 13.10 -4.13
C LEU A 162 -4.72 14.12 -5.27
N ASP A 163 -5.95 14.56 -5.54
CA ASP A 163 -6.24 15.57 -6.57
C ASP A 163 -5.58 16.92 -6.23
N ARG A 164 -5.56 17.31 -4.95
CA ARG A 164 -5.02 18.57 -4.48
C ARG A 164 -3.49 18.57 -4.34
N TYR A 165 -2.93 17.49 -3.80
CA TYR A 165 -1.52 17.43 -3.41
C TYR A 165 -0.69 16.50 -4.29
N GLY A 166 -1.30 15.86 -5.29
CA GLY A 166 -0.69 14.92 -6.22
C GLY A 166 -0.67 13.48 -5.70
N ALA A 167 -0.72 12.53 -6.63
CA ALA A 167 -0.59 11.10 -6.40
C ALA A 167 0.89 10.68 -6.28
N PHE A 168 1.28 9.48 -6.70
CA PHE A 168 2.67 9.02 -6.59
C PHE A 168 3.61 9.83 -7.48
N ASP A 169 4.75 10.23 -6.94
CA ASP A 169 5.82 10.86 -7.71
C ASP A 169 6.66 9.80 -8.43
N THR A 170 6.42 9.62 -9.71
CA THR A 170 7.09 8.61 -10.55
C THR A 170 8.60 8.84 -10.74
N SER A 171 9.14 9.99 -10.32
CA SER A 171 10.58 10.19 -10.27
C SER A 171 11.28 9.32 -9.23
N PHE A 172 10.50 8.71 -8.30
CA PHE A 172 10.98 7.73 -7.34
C PHE A 172 10.68 6.32 -7.85
N ALA A 173 11.66 5.66 -8.47
CA ALA A 173 11.50 4.27 -8.90
C ALA A 173 11.25 3.30 -7.74
N VAL A 174 11.67 3.65 -6.53
CA VAL A 174 11.46 2.91 -5.27
C VAL A 174 11.12 3.92 -4.20
N SER A 175 10.23 3.57 -3.27
CA SER A 175 9.83 4.40 -2.12
C SER A 175 8.98 5.65 -2.47
N ALA A 176 8.25 5.66 -3.61
CA ALA A 176 7.27 6.71 -3.89
C ALA A 176 6.07 6.64 -2.91
N ASP A 177 5.78 5.45 -2.39
CA ASP A 177 4.83 5.23 -1.31
C ASP A 177 5.21 5.98 -0.03
N PHE A 178 6.46 5.86 0.38
CA PHE A 178 6.98 6.63 1.53
C PHE A 178 6.90 8.14 1.25
N GLU A 179 7.28 8.59 0.04
CA GLU A 179 7.22 10.01 -0.35
C GLU A 179 5.79 10.53 -0.29
N LEU A 180 4.82 9.78 -0.83
CA LEU A 180 3.41 10.14 -0.81
C LEU A 180 2.88 10.33 0.63
N MET A 181 3.11 9.34 1.50
CA MET A 181 2.66 9.40 2.88
C MET A 181 3.36 10.51 3.68
N LEU A 182 4.67 10.69 3.48
CA LEU A 182 5.43 11.81 4.06
C LEU A 182 4.86 13.16 3.62
N ARG A 183 4.58 13.33 2.34
CA ARG A 183 4.05 14.55 1.75
C ARG A 183 2.65 14.85 2.29
N LEU A 184 1.77 13.87 2.30
CA LEU A 184 0.39 14.08 2.73
C LEU A 184 0.31 14.30 4.25
N ILE A 185 0.91 13.43 5.05
CA ILE A 185 0.77 13.44 6.52
C ILE A 185 1.70 14.47 7.18
N GLU A 186 3.00 14.45 6.86
CA GLU A 186 3.97 15.28 7.57
C GLU A 186 4.02 16.72 7.04
N LYS A 187 4.01 16.89 5.68
CA LYS A 187 4.10 18.22 5.06
C LYS A 187 2.76 18.94 5.02
N TYR A 188 1.73 18.29 4.48
CA TYR A 188 0.41 18.91 4.30
C TYR A 188 -0.53 18.71 5.49
N ARG A 189 -0.12 17.88 6.45
CA ARG A 189 -0.83 17.65 7.72
C ARG A 189 -2.30 17.30 7.52
N ILE A 190 -2.59 16.46 6.52
CA ILE A 190 -3.95 15.95 6.36
C ILE A 190 -4.35 15.20 7.63
N SER A 191 -5.62 15.28 7.99
CA SER A 191 -6.15 14.59 9.16
C SER A 191 -6.06 13.07 8.98
N ASN A 192 -5.66 12.36 10.04
CA ASN A 192 -5.38 10.94 9.95
C ASN A 192 -5.79 10.19 11.22
N CYS A 193 -6.17 8.92 11.06
CA CYS A 193 -6.48 8.03 12.16
C CYS A 193 -5.80 6.69 11.95
N TYR A 194 -5.21 6.15 13.00
CA TYR A 194 -4.68 4.80 13.03
C TYR A 194 -5.78 3.82 13.44
N ILE A 195 -5.91 2.75 12.69
CA ILE A 195 -6.81 1.63 12.95
C ILE A 195 -5.98 0.50 13.58
N ASP A 196 -6.24 0.19 14.86
CA ASP A 196 -5.58 -0.95 15.53
C ASP A 196 -6.21 -2.27 15.10
N HIS A 197 -6.12 -2.55 13.81
CA HIS A 197 -6.60 -3.78 13.17
C HIS A 197 -5.64 -4.19 12.04
N CYS A 198 -5.50 -5.50 11.81
CA CYS A 198 -4.75 -6.00 10.67
C CYS A 198 -5.60 -5.85 9.40
N LEU A 199 -5.21 -4.94 8.51
CA LEU A 199 -5.97 -4.68 7.29
C LEU A 199 -5.52 -5.57 6.12
N VAL A 200 -4.21 -5.85 6.03
CA VAL A 200 -3.63 -6.54 4.87
C VAL A 200 -2.69 -7.65 5.30
N MET A 201 -2.79 -8.77 4.60
CA MET A 201 -1.83 -9.86 4.59
C MET A 201 -0.95 -9.70 3.35
N MET A 202 0.34 -9.42 3.56
CA MET A 202 1.31 -9.18 2.50
C MET A 202 2.23 -10.38 2.32
N ARG A 203 2.37 -10.88 1.09
CA ARG A 203 3.30 -11.98 0.82
C ARG A 203 4.75 -11.51 0.90
N GLU A 204 5.61 -12.35 1.52
CA GLU A 204 7.06 -12.13 1.47
C GLU A 204 7.59 -12.37 0.05
N GLY A 205 8.53 -11.54 -0.42
CA GLY A 205 9.23 -11.77 -1.68
C GLY A 205 9.05 -10.68 -2.75
N GLY A 206 8.28 -9.63 -2.49
CA GLY A 206 8.12 -8.51 -3.42
C GLY A 206 9.45 -7.84 -3.80
N GLU A 207 9.46 -7.10 -4.92
CA GLU A 207 10.66 -6.48 -5.54
C GLU A 207 11.58 -5.70 -4.59
N SER A 208 11.06 -5.23 -3.46
CA SER A 208 11.80 -4.44 -2.47
C SER A 208 12.67 -5.28 -1.53
N ASN A 209 12.45 -6.59 -1.44
CA ASN A 209 13.07 -7.46 -0.43
C ASN A 209 14.18 -8.32 -1.06
N GLY A 210 15.43 -8.09 -0.65
CA GLY A 210 16.47 -9.12 -0.79
C GLY A 210 17.86 -8.65 -1.24
N LYS A 211 18.02 -7.58 -2.01
CA LYS A 211 19.35 -7.13 -2.43
C LYS A 211 19.81 -5.91 -1.63
N LEU A 212 21.03 -5.96 -1.11
CA LEU A 212 21.66 -4.84 -0.39
C LEU A 212 21.62 -3.53 -1.22
N SER A 213 21.73 -3.64 -2.56
CA SER A 213 21.59 -2.51 -3.49
C SER A 213 20.21 -1.83 -3.39
N ASN A 214 19.13 -2.59 -3.19
CA ASN A 214 17.77 -2.04 -3.06
C ASN A 214 17.56 -1.32 -1.73
N ILE A 215 18.20 -1.81 -0.65
CA ILE A 215 18.20 -1.14 0.66
C ILE A 215 18.90 0.21 0.56
N ILE A 216 20.06 0.28 -0.12
CA ILE A 216 20.82 1.52 -0.32
C ILE A 216 20.02 2.50 -1.21
N LYS A 217 19.44 2.02 -2.33
CA LYS A 217 18.60 2.84 -3.20
C LYS A 217 17.38 3.37 -2.45
N GLY A 218 16.69 2.52 -1.69
CA GLY A 218 15.55 2.91 -0.86
C GLY A 218 15.90 4.01 0.15
N ASN A 219 17.00 3.87 0.89
CA ASN A 219 17.44 4.89 1.84
C ASN A 219 17.83 6.21 1.16
N ARG A 220 18.48 6.15 -0.02
CA ARG A 220 18.80 7.36 -0.81
C ARG A 220 17.51 8.07 -1.28
N ASN A 221 16.52 7.33 -1.72
CA ASN A 221 15.23 7.87 -2.13
C ASN A 221 14.45 8.48 -0.96
N ILE A 222 14.48 7.84 0.21
CA ILE A 222 13.87 8.39 1.42
C ILE A 222 14.51 9.73 1.81
N MET A 223 15.85 9.83 1.80
CA MET A 223 16.54 11.11 2.05
C MET A 223 16.21 12.16 0.99
N ARG A 224 16.02 11.74 -0.27
CA ARG A 224 15.55 12.62 -1.35
C ARG A 224 14.11 13.06 -1.11
N ALA A 225 13.22 12.19 -0.63
CA ALA A 225 11.84 12.51 -0.31
C ALA A 225 11.74 13.60 0.77
N PHE A 226 12.53 13.49 1.85
CA PHE A 226 12.60 14.55 2.86
C PHE A 226 13.04 15.88 2.26
N ARG A 227 14.14 15.91 1.49
CA ARG A 227 14.65 17.13 0.85
C ARG A 227 13.63 17.75 -0.12
N LYS A 228 13.00 16.93 -0.97
CA LYS A 228 12.00 17.41 -1.94
C LYS A 228 10.80 18.04 -1.25
N ASN A 229 10.43 17.54 -0.08
CA ASN A 229 9.32 18.06 0.70
C ASN A 229 9.71 19.21 1.66
N GLY A 230 10.97 19.65 1.68
CA GLY A 230 11.45 20.72 2.55
C GLY A 230 11.51 20.33 4.02
N ILE A 231 11.53 19.02 4.33
CA ILE A 231 11.57 18.51 5.70
C ILE A 231 13.01 18.22 6.07
N GLN A 232 13.49 18.88 7.12
CA GLN A 232 14.84 18.65 7.64
C GLN A 232 14.89 17.34 8.43
N VAL A 233 15.86 16.49 8.11
CA VAL A 233 16.09 15.22 8.80
C VAL A 233 17.59 15.03 9.00
N SER A 234 17.96 14.39 10.11
CA SER A 234 19.35 14.08 10.42
C SER A 234 19.98 13.22 9.32
N MET A 235 21.24 13.49 8.95
CA MET A 235 22.00 12.64 8.04
C MET A 235 22.21 11.19 8.58
N PHE A 236 22.05 10.99 9.88
CA PHE A 236 22.08 9.67 10.52
C PHE A 236 20.73 8.93 10.46
N TYR A 237 19.69 9.52 9.85
CA TYR A 237 18.36 8.90 9.72
C TYR A 237 18.40 7.48 9.15
N PRO A 238 19.16 7.18 8.06
CA PRO A 238 19.20 5.82 7.53
C PRO A 238 19.69 4.78 8.55
N VAL A 239 20.66 5.14 9.37
CA VAL A 239 21.20 4.28 10.44
C VAL A 239 20.15 4.06 11.52
N ARG A 240 19.51 5.11 12.00
CA ARG A 240 18.45 5.04 13.04
C ARG A 240 17.26 4.19 12.59
N ARG A 241 16.90 4.26 11.31
CA ARG A 241 15.79 3.47 10.72
C ARG A 241 16.14 1.98 10.60
N LEU A 242 17.40 1.65 10.34
CA LEU A 242 17.85 0.27 10.15
C LEU A 242 18.15 -0.46 11.46
N LEU A 243 18.59 0.24 12.49
CA LEU A 243 18.95 -0.33 13.79
C LEU A 243 17.85 -1.24 14.40
N PRO A 244 16.58 -0.81 14.51
CA PRO A 244 15.51 -1.66 15.04
C PRO A 244 15.32 -2.95 14.24
N LYS A 245 15.38 -2.85 12.90
CA LYS A 245 15.23 -4.01 12.00
C LYS A 245 16.38 -5.01 12.14
N ILE A 246 17.61 -4.52 12.35
CA ILE A 246 18.78 -5.35 12.57
C ILE A 246 18.68 -6.06 13.93
N ILE A 247 18.30 -5.34 14.98
CA ILE A 247 18.11 -5.90 16.32
C ILE A 247 17.02 -6.98 16.33
N GLU A 248 15.87 -6.71 15.68
CA GLU A 248 14.78 -7.67 15.54
C GLU A 248 15.25 -8.94 14.81
N ARG A 249 16.00 -8.79 13.71
CA ARG A 249 16.53 -9.93 12.95
C ARG A 249 17.53 -10.76 13.75
N ILE A 250 18.40 -10.13 14.53
CA ILE A 250 19.35 -10.82 15.43
C ILE A 250 18.61 -11.57 16.53
N ARG A 251 17.55 -10.95 17.10
CA ARG A 251 16.74 -11.56 18.15
C ARG A 251 16.00 -12.79 17.63
N ASN A 252 15.42 -12.70 16.42
CA ASN A 252 14.70 -13.82 15.81
C ASN A 252 15.62 -14.96 15.36
N TYR A 253 16.90 -14.66 15.07
CA TYR A 253 17.90 -15.70 14.72
C TYR A 253 18.38 -16.50 15.94
N LYS A 254 18.28 -15.96 17.15
CA LYS A 254 18.68 -16.66 18.40
C LYS A 254 17.60 -17.61 18.94
N PHE A 255 16.40 -17.62 18.37
CA PHE A 255 15.28 -18.44 18.78
C PHE A 255 14.84 -19.46 17.70
N ARG A 256 15.64 -19.67 16.67
CA ARG A 256 15.61 -20.82 15.76
C ARG A 256 16.82 -21.74 16.06
#